data_775d081190716956fea24ef872927a7b
#
_entry.id   775d081190716956fea24ef872927a7b
#
_cell.length_a   1.000
_cell.length_b   1.000
_cell.length_c   1.000
_cell.angle_alpha   90.00
_cell.angle_beta   90.00
_cell.angle_gamma   90.00
#
_symmetry.space_group_name_H-M   'P 1'
#
loop_
_entity.id
_entity.type
_entity.pdbx_description
1 polymer ?
#
loop_
_entity_poly.entity_id
_entity_poly.type
_entity_poly.pdbx_seq_one_letter_code
_entity_poly.pdbx_strand_id
1 'polypeptide(L)'
;GYTVLLCFTLFKTGSLAKKDETVYAYDIYNTLKSVDKKMLAVYNVKIIDLDYLKNLNGNLRVIYPVHLPLTKRDIEKYNPSLNYTFLTHHEIIKELLKNWGNDIPKIEVTGVKGKTSCVFMLKEILIDKNPLILSSLGALLYEDGVKKTLKQNISITPANIKETIDLAYKIANPVCEIAAGKCDSQNLKKYGCAIFESSLGASGIGDVGLLTNIVQNYPIAKNKRTASEAKSQIFNCSIVAIQKKTLDEFYKNIEHKKINTFSLNNNADVTVKNIEYDLDKTLFDISYNNIITVNGEVISGEFKVETFAPGKHHVKNVLGVITTCLSLNIPKEKIIKGLANYKGIKGRTNKKIIENSTIIEEINPGINTKAIEESINMIRNLDDYYIAIGGDYGITCEEIDESKVSTYLDTLDYNIILTGEVGEGILKK
;
A
#
# COMPACT_ATOMS: atom_id res chain seq x y z
N GLY A 1 -5.80 -10.55 34.46
CA GLY A 1 -6.16 -9.78 33.27
C GLY A 1 -4.92 -9.28 32.55
N TYR A 2 -5.02 -9.01 31.26
CA TYR A 2 -3.96 -8.38 30.49
C TYR A 2 -4.20 -6.88 30.48
N THR A 3 -3.12 -6.11 30.65
CA THR A 3 -3.11 -4.67 30.43
C THR A 3 -2.60 -4.41 29.01
N VAL A 4 -3.23 -3.51 28.27
CA VAL A 4 -2.86 -3.20 26.87
C VAL A 4 -2.42 -1.75 26.79
N LEU A 5 -1.19 -1.51 26.33
CA LEU A 5 -0.68 -0.19 26.01
C LEU A 5 -0.74 0.00 24.49
N LEU A 6 -1.50 1.00 24.05
CA LEU A 6 -1.68 1.32 22.64
C LEU A 6 -0.91 2.56 22.23
N CYS A 7 -0.17 2.47 21.14
CA CYS A 7 0.20 3.65 20.39
C CYS A 7 -0.97 4.00 19.43
N PHE A 8 -1.44 5.19 19.49
CA PHE A 8 -2.71 5.82 19.13
C PHE A 8 -3.51 5.38 17.87
N THR A 9 -2.94 4.78 16.85
CA THR A 9 -3.62 4.63 15.53
C THR A 9 -4.73 3.56 15.46
N LEU A 10 -4.81 2.62 16.41
CA LEU A 10 -5.73 1.47 16.37
C LEU A 10 -7.09 1.69 17.02
N PHE A 11 -7.34 2.89 17.54
CA PHE A 11 -8.46 3.20 18.40
C PHE A 11 -9.84 3.15 17.74
N LYS A 12 -9.89 3.29 16.42
CA LYS A 12 -11.17 3.37 15.71
C LYS A 12 -11.95 2.04 15.64
N THR A 13 -11.37 0.97 16.16
CA THR A 13 -11.94 -0.38 15.95
C THR A 13 -12.71 -0.96 17.14
N GLY A 14 -12.65 -0.36 18.31
CA GLY A 14 -13.42 -0.83 19.53
C GLY A 14 -13.19 -2.28 19.95
N SER A 15 -12.45 -3.06 19.16
CA SER A 15 -12.36 -4.52 19.25
C SER A 15 -11.12 -5.03 19.98
N LEU A 16 -10.28 -4.15 20.51
CA LEU A 16 -8.96 -4.53 21.05
C LEU A 16 -8.99 -5.01 22.50
N ALA A 17 -10.01 -4.61 23.28
CA ALA A 17 -10.17 -5.07 24.64
C ALA A 17 -11.03 -6.32 24.70
N LYS A 18 -10.50 -7.40 25.22
CA LYS A 18 -11.32 -8.50 25.73
C LYS A 18 -12.04 -8.00 26.98
N LYS A 19 -13.17 -8.63 27.34
CA LYS A 19 -14.12 -8.18 28.37
C LYS A 19 -13.50 -7.81 29.73
N ASP A 20 -12.25 -8.23 30.01
CA ASP A 20 -11.54 -8.05 31.28
C ASP A 20 -10.17 -7.38 31.14
N GLU A 21 -9.90 -6.68 30.03
CA GLU A 21 -8.61 -6.00 29.80
C GLU A 21 -8.74 -4.50 30.03
N THR A 22 -7.83 -3.92 30.82
CA THR A 22 -7.69 -2.47 30.92
C THR A 22 -6.80 -1.97 29.79
N VAL A 23 -7.25 -0.95 29.06
CA VAL A 23 -6.55 -0.39 27.91
C VAL A 23 -6.03 0.99 28.23
N TYR A 24 -4.76 1.22 27.93
CA TYR A 24 -4.06 2.50 28.05
C TYR A 24 -3.61 2.99 26.67
N ALA A 25 -3.57 4.31 26.48
CA ALA A 25 -3.02 4.95 25.30
C ALA A 25 -1.83 5.84 25.67
N TYR A 26 -0.75 5.75 24.89
CA TYR A 26 0.39 6.65 24.99
C TYR A 26 0.57 7.38 23.65
N ASP A 27 0.56 8.72 23.70
CA ASP A 27 0.73 9.60 22.54
C ASP A 27 2.15 10.17 22.47
N ILE A 28 3.08 9.40 21.92
CA ILE A 28 4.49 9.80 21.81
C ILE A 28 4.74 11.02 20.92
N TYR A 29 3.80 11.34 20.03
CA TYR A 29 3.94 12.43 19.05
C TYR A 29 3.12 13.67 19.40
N ASN A 30 2.34 13.64 20.50
CA ASN A 30 1.38 14.69 20.88
C ASN A 30 0.43 15.08 19.75
N THR A 31 -0.08 14.09 19.02
CA THR A 31 -0.95 14.27 17.86
C THR A 31 -2.44 14.13 18.19
N LEU A 32 -2.78 13.73 19.42
CA LEU A 32 -4.16 13.54 19.89
C LEU A 32 -4.92 14.86 19.94
N LYS A 33 -5.93 14.99 19.08
CA LYS A 33 -6.87 16.11 19.12
C LYS A 33 -7.92 15.91 20.23
N SER A 34 -8.60 16.97 20.62
CA SER A 34 -9.67 16.94 21.64
C SER A 34 -10.78 15.93 21.30
N VAL A 35 -11.12 15.78 20.02
CA VAL A 35 -12.11 14.78 19.55
C VAL A 35 -11.62 13.36 19.80
N ASP A 36 -10.34 13.09 19.55
CA ASP A 36 -9.74 11.77 19.76
C ASP A 36 -9.74 11.42 21.26
N LYS A 37 -9.37 12.38 22.12
CA LYS A 37 -9.39 12.21 23.58
C LYS A 37 -10.77 11.90 24.12
N LYS A 38 -11.83 12.59 23.61
CA LYS A 38 -13.20 12.29 23.96
C LYS A 38 -13.63 10.88 23.54
N MET A 39 -13.24 10.47 22.33
CA MET A 39 -13.53 9.12 21.83
C MET A 39 -12.84 8.03 22.66
N LEU A 40 -11.58 8.24 23.05
CA LEU A 40 -10.84 7.36 23.96
C LEU A 40 -11.58 7.16 25.27
N ALA A 41 -12.09 8.26 25.87
CA ALA A 41 -12.84 8.20 27.12
C ALA A 41 -14.16 7.40 26.99
N VAL A 42 -14.87 7.52 25.85
CA VAL A 42 -16.08 6.72 25.57
C VAL A 42 -15.78 5.21 25.57
N TYR A 43 -14.61 4.82 25.09
CA TYR A 43 -14.17 3.42 25.10
C TYR A 43 -13.42 3.02 26.39
N ASN A 44 -13.50 3.84 27.43
CA ASN A 44 -12.88 3.58 28.74
C ASN A 44 -11.36 3.40 28.68
N VAL A 45 -10.70 4.10 27.75
CA VAL A 45 -9.25 4.07 27.56
C VAL A 45 -8.61 5.25 28.26
N LYS A 46 -7.63 4.98 29.11
CA LYS A 46 -6.89 6.00 29.83
C LYS A 46 -5.66 6.43 29.03
N ILE A 47 -5.50 7.74 28.85
CA ILE A 47 -4.26 8.31 28.30
C ILE A 47 -3.25 8.40 29.44
N ILE A 48 -2.06 7.84 29.23
CA ILE A 48 -0.98 7.79 30.22
C ILE A 48 0.34 8.24 29.60
N ASP A 49 1.29 8.60 30.43
CA ASP A 49 2.72 8.65 30.10
C ASP A 49 3.42 7.31 30.42
N LEU A 50 4.67 7.16 30.00
CA LEU A 50 5.41 5.92 30.25
C LEU A 50 5.76 5.71 31.74
N ASP A 51 5.85 6.78 32.53
CA ASP A 51 6.08 6.68 33.96
C ASP A 51 4.96 5.98 34.72
N TYR A 52 3.73 6.04 34.18
CA TYR A 52 2.59 5.31 34.75
C TYR A 52 2.79 3.79 34.76
N LEU A 53 3.65 3.26 33.87
CA LEU A 53 3.96 1.81 33.83
C LEU A 53 4.54 1.31 35.15
N LYS A 54 5.20 2.17 35.95
CA LYS A 54 5.72 1.83 37.28
C LYS A 54 4.65 1.35 38.25
N ASN A 55 3.39 1.75 38.04
CA ASN A 55 2.24 1.40 38.85
C ASN A 55 1.53 0.12 38.41
N LEU A 56 1.96 -0.52 37.33
CA LEU A 56 1.31 -1.72 36.77
C LEU A 56 2.01 -2.98 37.26
N ASN A 57 1.23 -4.07 37.34
CA ASN A 57 1.72 -5.40 37.68
C ASN A 57 1.17 -6.46 36.72
N GLY A 58 1.92 -7.56 36.57
CA GLY A 58 1.51 -8.72 35.79
C GLY A 58 1.87 -8.63 34.29
N ASN A 59 0.93 -8.91 33.40
CA ASN A 59 1.19 -9.00 31.96
C ASN A 59 0.81 -7.71 31.26
N LEU A 60 1.71 -7.16 30.43
CA LEU A 60 1.48 -5.99 29.58
C LEU A 60 1.65 -6.34 28.10
N ARG A 61 0.59 -6.17 27.32
CA ARG A 61 0.65 -6.28 25.87
C ARG A 61 0.83 -4.89 25.27
N VAL A 62 2.00 -4.65 24.66
CA VAL A 62 2.35 -3.38 24.01
C VAL A 62 2.11 -3.48 22.51
N ILE A 63 1.19 -2.66 22.01
CA ILE A 63 0.85 -2.58 20.58
C ILE A 63 1.41 -1.27 20.02
N TYR A 64 2.27 -1.36 19.01
CA TYR A 64 3.03 -0.21 18.53
C TYR A 64 3.16 -0.15 17.00
N PRO A 65 3.28 1.07 16.43
CA PRO A 65 3.55 1.23 15.01
C PRO A 65 5.00 0.86 14.68
N VAL A 66 5.26 0.34 13.50
CA VAL A 66 6.63 -0.04 13.06
C VAL A 66 7.61 1.14 13.03
N HIS A 67 7.12 2.36 12.97
CA HIS A 67 7.91 3.60 13.01
C HIS A 67 8.06 4.19 14.43
N LEU A 68 7.73 3.41 15.47
CA LEU A 68 7.94 3.86 16.86
C LEU A 68 9.44 4.15 17.11
N PRO A 69 9.79 5.36 17.59
CA PRO A 69 11.19 5.72 17.85
C PRO A 69 11.77 5.13 19.14
N LEU A 70 10.97 4.38 19.90
CA LEU A 70 11.39 3.64 21.10
C LEU A 70 11.70 2.19 20.76
N THR A 71 12.72 1.64 21.39
CA THR A 71 13.00 0.20 21.37
C THR A 71 12.19 -0.51 22.44
N LYS A 72 12.04 -1.85 22.32
CA LYS A 72 11.43 -2.67 23.37
C LYS A 72 12.12 -2.43 24.74
N ARG A 73 13.45 -2.41 24.75
CA ARG A 73 14.25 -2.15 25.96
C ARG A 73 13.99 -0.77 26.58
N ASP A 74 13.70 0.25 25.77
CA ASP A 74 13.37 1.59 26.29
C ASP A 74 12.06 1.58 27.07
N ILE A 75 11.09 0.75 26.67
CA ILE A 75 9.80 0.58 27.37
C ILE A 75 9.97 -0.29 28.62
N GLU A 76 10.68 -1.41 28.52
CA GLU A 76 10.93 -2.34 29.61
C GLU A 76 11.64 -1.69 30.81
N LYS A 77 12.47 -0.68 30.58
CA LYS A 77 13.17 0.08 31.66
C LYS A 77 12.22 0.78 32.63
N TYR A 78 11.00 1.14 32.19
CA TYR A 78 10.04 1.81 33.07
C TYR A 78 9.47 0.89 34.15
N ASN A 79 9.32 -0.39 33.86
CA ASN A 79 8.93 -1.38 34.85
C ASN A 79 9.45 -2.79 34.46
N PRO A 80 10.66 -3.17 34.89
CA PRO A 80 11.25 -4.47 34.56
C PRO A 80 10.52 -5.68 35.16
N SER A 81 9.58 -5.48 36.10
CA SER A 81 8.81 -6.56 36.73
C SER A 81 7.61 -7.03 35.92
N LEU A 82 7.24 -6.30 34.87
CA LEU A 82 6.15 -6.68 33.98
C LEU A 82 6.55 -7.78 33.00
N ASN A 83 5.61 -8.67 32.69
CA ASN A 83 5.74 -9.62 31.58
C ASN A 83 5.26 -8.97 30.29
N TYR A 84 6.18 -8.54 29.42
CA TYR A 84 5.88 -7.83 28.20
C TYR A 84 5.61 -8.77 27.03
N THR A 85 4.56 -8.47 26.25
CA THR A 85 4.34 -9.00 24.92
C THR A 85 4.25 -7.83 23.93
N PHE A 86 5.13 -7.80 22.95
CA PHE A 86 5.19 -6.70 21.97
C PHE A 86 4.61 -7.15 20.65
N LEU A 87 3.61 -6.41 20.14
CA LEU A 87 2.96 -6.63 18.85
C LEU A 87 2.97 -5.34 18.03
N THR A 88 3.34 -5.44 16.78
CA THR A 88 3.17 -4.33 15.83
C THR A 88 1.69 -4.13 15.49
N HIS A 89 1.34 -2.96 14.95
CA HIS A 89 0.00 -2.71 14.40
C HIS A 89 -0.39 -3.75 13.32
N HIS A 90 0.60 -4.25 12.58
CA HIS A 90 0.40 -5.28 11.55
C HIS A 90 0.01 -6.62 12.18
N GLU A 91 0.78 -7.06 13.17
CA GLU A 91 0.52 -8.34 13.86
C GLU A 91 -0.83 -8.37 14.58
N ILE A 92 -1.21 -7.28 15.25
CA ILE A 92 -2.53 -7.24 15.92
C ILE A 92 -3.69 -7.24 14.92
N ILE A 93 -3.55 -6.55 13.78
CA ILE A 93 -4.57 -6.60 12.72
C ILE A 93 -4.68 -8.01 12.12
N LYS A 94 -3.56 -8.71 11.93
CA LYS A 94 -3.58 -10.12 11.52
C LYS A 94 -4.34 -10.98 12.52
N GLU A 95 -4.08 -10.80 13.82
CA GLU A 95 -4.78 -11.53 14.90
C GLU A 95 -6.28 -11.24 14.87
N LEU A 96 -6.68 -9.97 14.79
CA LEU A 96 -8.10 -9.55 14.79
C LEU A 96 -8.87 -10.04 13.55
N LEU A 97 -8.19 -10.13 12.42
CA LEU A 97 -8.81 -10.50 11.13
C LEU A 97 -8.55 -11.95 10.71
N LYS A 98 -7.99 -12.80 11.58
CA LYS A 98 -7.61 -14.18 11.25
C LYS A 98 -8.74 -15.05 10.68
N ASN A 99 -9.97 -14.76 11.07
CA ASN A 99 -11.18 -15.48 10.62
C ASN A 99 -12.01 -14.68 9.61
N TRP A 100 -11.53 -13.48 9.22
CA TRP A 100 -12.26 -12.64 8.28
C TRP A 100 -11.88 -12.99 6.83
N GLY A 101 -12.89 -13.07 5.96
CA GLY A 101 -12.70 -13.18 4.52
C GLY A 101 -12.01 -14.48 4.07
N ASN A 102 -12.19 -15.59 4.78
CA ASN A 102 -11.58 -16.88 4.40
C ASN A 102 -12.18 -17.44 3.09
N ASP A 103 -13.31 -16.93 2.67
CA ASP A 103 -14.07 -17.29 1.47
C ASP A 103 -13.82 -16.36 0.28
N ILE A 104 -12.99 -15.33 0.42
CA ILE A 104 -12.68 -14.35 -0.62
C ILE A 104 -11.17 -14.15 -0.80
N PRO A 105 -10.68 -13.90 -2.03
CA PRO A 105 -9.30 -13.51 -2.27
C PRO A 105 -8.96 -12.19 -1.56
N LYS A 106 -7.81 -12.16 -0.88
CA LYS A 106 -7.26 -10.99 -0.19
C LYS A 106 -5.88 -10.66 -0.73
N ILE A 107 -5.70 -9.43 -1.15
CA ILE A 107 -4.44 -8.91 -1.70
C ILE A 107 -3.97 -7.75 -0.84
N GLU A 108 -2.72 -7.77 -0.41
CA GLU A 108 -2.06 -6.63 0.23
C GLU A 108 -0.94 -6.11 -0.67
N VAL A 109 -0.94 -4.79 -0.91
CA VAL A 109 0.03 -4.13 -1.79
C VAL A 109 0.87 -3.16 -1.01
N THR A 110 2.20 -3.34 -1.01
CA THR A 110 3.16 -2.41 -0.42
C THR A 110 4.33 -2.14 -1.38
N GLY A 111 5.19 -1.21 -1.01
CA GLY A 111 6.34 -0.79 -1.79
C GLY A 111 6.60 0.71 -1.68
N VAL A 112 7.62 1.21 -2.35
CA VAL A 112 7.93 2.65 -2.35
C VAL A 112 7.07 3.37 -3.38
N LYS A 113 7.09 2.93 -4.63
CA LYS A 113 6.31 3.52 -5.74
C LYS A 113 5.37 2.49 -6.39
N GLY A 114 4.33 2.96 -7.08
CA GLY A 114 3.44 2.14 -7.89
C GLY A 114 2.31 1.42 -7.14
N LYS A 115 2.22 1.49 -5.82
CA LYS A 115 1.19 0.81 -5.02
C LYS A 115 -0.23 1.07 -5.49
N THR A 116 -0.62 2.35 -5.53
CA THR A 116 -1.97 2.76 -5.92
C THR A 116 -2.31 2.32 -7.34
N SER A 117 -1.35 2.46 -8.28
CA SER A 117 -1.52 1.99 -9.67
C SER A 117 -1.78 0.48 -9.72
N CYS A 118 -1.02 -0.32 -8.95
CA CYS A 118 -1.24 -1.76 -8.85
C CYS A 118 -2.62 -2.10 -8.27
N VAL A 119 -3.05 -1.41 -7.20
CA VAL A 119 -4.38 -1.60 -6.60
C VAL A 119 -5.50 -1.36 -7.64
N PHE A 120 -5.38 -0.32 -8.45
CA PHE A 120 -6.42 -0.01 -9.44
C PHE A 120 -6.36 -0.90 -10.69
N MET A 121 -5.19 -1.40 -11.09
CA MET A 121 -5.10 -2.47 -12.10
C MET A 121 -5.74 -3.77 -11.60
N LEU A 122 -5.45 -4.18 -10.36
CA LEU A 122 -6.09 -5.32 -9.70
C LEU A 122 -7.61 -5.13 -9.62
N LYS A 123 -8.07 -3.91 -9.34
CA LYS A 123 -9.50 -3.55 -9.34
C LYS A 123 -10.14 -3.81 -10.70
N GLU A 124 -9.50 -3.41 -11.81
CA GLU A 124 -10.05 -3.67 -13.15
C GLU A 124 -10.13 -5.17 -13.46
N ILE A 125 -9.13 -5.94 -13.05
CA ILE A 125 -9.10 -7.40 -13.28
C ILE A 125 -10.17 -8.12 -12.44
N LEU A 126 -10.43 -7.64 -11.23
CA LEU A 126 -11.34 -8.26 -10.27
C LEU A 126 -12.67 -7.53 -10.12
N ILE A 127 -13.03 -6.67 -11.07
CA ILE A 127 -14.22 -5.81 -10.96
C ILE A 127 -15.52 -6.62 -10.81
N ASP A 128 -15.60 -7.79 -11.44
CA ASP A 128 -16.73 -8.71 -11.34
C ASP A 128 -16.89 -9.37 -9.96
N LYS A 129 -15.88 -9.24 -9.09
CA LYS A 129 -15.91 -9.70 -7.70
C LYS A 129 -16.30 -8.59 -6.70
N ASN A 130 -16.75 -7.45 -7.19
CA ASN A 130 -17.14 -6.33 -6.32
C ASN A 130 -16.05 -5.99 -5.28
N PRO A 131 -14.86 -5.52 -5.68
CA PRO A 131 -13.72 -5.37 -4.78
C PRO A 131 -13.95 -4.34 -3.67
N LEU A 132 -13.60 -4.71 -2.43
CA LEU A 132 -13.41 -3.81 -1.30
C LEU A 132 -11.95 -3.31 -1.31
N ILE A 133 -11.76 -2.00 -1.31
CA ILE A 133 -10.45 -1.38 -1.52
C ILE A 133 -10.11 -0.41 -0.39
N LEU A 134 -8.90 -0.50 0.14
CA LEU A 134 -8.23 0.57 0.85
C LEU A 134 -7.06 1.06 0.00
N SER A 135 -7.04 2.35 -0.30
CA SER A 135 -5.94 2.97 -1.03
C SER A 135 -5.68 4.40 -0.56
N SER A 136 -4.63 5.04 -1.05
CA SER A 136 -4.37 6.46 -0.82
C SER A 136 -5.47 7.39 -1.38
N LEU A 137 -6.36 6.87 -2.24
CA LEU A 137 -7.52 7.58 -2.77
C LEU A 137 -8.81 7.35 -1.93
N GLY A 138 -8.73 6.58 -0.86
CA GLY A 138 -9.84 6.35 0.04
C GLY A 138 -10.14 4.87 0.30
N ALA A 139 -11.14 4.64 1.17
CA ALA A 139 -11.81 3.38 1.35
C ALA A 139 -12.99 3.31 0.37
N LEU A 140 -12.99 2.32 -0.51
CA LEU A 140 -13.90 2.20 -1.64
C LEU A 140 -14.53 0.81 -1.67
N LEU A 141 -15.78 0.75 -2.11
CA LEU A 141 -16.47 -0.48 -2.47
C LEU A 141 -16.97 -0.35 -3.90
N TYR A 142 -16.76 -1.37 -4.70
CA TYR A 142 -17.37 -1.46 -6.02
C TYR A 142 -18.51 -2.48 -5.97
N GLU A 143 -19.68 -2.11 -6.45
CA GLU A 143 -20.83 -2.99 -6.61
C GLU A 143 -21.28 -2.92 -8.06
N ASP A 144 -21.25 -4.04 -8.76
CA ASP A 144 -21.60 -4.15 -10.19
C ASP A 144 -20.88 -3.10 -11.07
N GLY A 145 -19.60 -2.87 -10.77
CA GLY A 145 -18.77 -1.88 -11.44
C GLY A 145 -18.97 -0.43 -10.96
N VAL A 146 -19.97 -0.17 -10.12
CA VAL A 146 -20.25 1.17 -9.60
C VAL A 146 -19.44 1.45 -8.35
N LYS A 147 -18.69 2.56 -8.36
CA LYS A 147 -17.85 3.00 -7.24
C LYS A 147 -18.71 3.62 -6.12
N LYS A 148 -18.56 3.10 -4.91
CA LYS A 148 -19.05 3.70 -3.66
C LYS A 148 -17.88 4.12 -2.79
N THR A 149 -17.80 5.40 -2.42
CA THR A 149 -16.78 5.89 -1.49
C THR A 149 -17.28 5.70 -0.06
N LEU A 150 -16.63 4.83 0.68
CA LEU A 150 -16.92 4.57 2.09
C LEU A 150 -16.35 5.67 2.98
N LYS A 151 -15.11 6.10 2.67
CA LYS A 151 -14.42 7.18 3.38
C LYS A 151 -13.34 7.79 2.50
N GLN A 152 -13.30 9.12 2.43
CA GLN A 152 -12.20 9.88 1.85
C GLN A 152 -11.13 10.19 2.92
N ASN A 153 -9.96 10.63 2.51
CA ASN A 153 -8.88 11.08 3.40
C ASN A 153 -8.56 10.08 4.51
N ILE A 154 -8.47 8.79 4.16
CA ILE A 154 -8.08 7.71 5.04
C ILE A 154 -6.63 7.31 4.78
N SER A 155 -5.85 7.12 5.85
CA SER A 155 -4.46 6.68 5.72
C SER A 155 -4.39 5.19 5.36
N ILE A 156 -3.36 4.80 4.62
CA ILE A 156 -3.09 3.41 4.24
C ILE A 156 -2.27 2.70 5.33
N THR A 157 -2.86 2.53 6.50
CA THR A 157 -2.26 1.87 7.66
C THR A 157 -3.01 0.57 7.99
N PRO A 158 -2.41 -0.37 8.73
CA PRO A 158 -3.09 -1.61 9.10
C PRO A 158 -4.42 -1.40 9.83
N ALA A 159 -4.49 -0.40 10.72
CA ALA A 159 -5.73 -0.07 11.44
C ALA A 159 -6.87 0.31 10.49
N ASN A 160 -6.54 1.00 9.40
CA ASN A 160 -7.53 1.44 8.42
C ASN A 160 -8.02 0.30 7.50
N ILE A 161 -7.29 -0.83 7.43
CA ILE A 161 -7.82 -2.06 6.84
C ILE A 161 -9.07 -2.50 7.62
N LYS A 162 -8.96 -2.60 8.96
CA LYS A 162 -10.10 -2.96 9.81
C LYS A 162 -11.22 -1.93 9.71
N GLU A 163 -10.89 -0.63 9.73
CA GLU A 163 -11.89 0.44 9.56
C GLU A 163 -12.63 0.31 8.22
N THR A 164 -11.94 0.02 7.12
CA THR A 164 -12.54 -0.18 5.80
C THR A 164 -13.51 -1.35 5.78
N ILE A 165 -13.15 -2.45 6.43
CA ILE A 165 -14.01 -3.63 6.57
C ILE A 165 -15.27 -3.29 7.38
N ASP A 166 -15.11 -2.56 8.50
CA ASP A 166 -16.23 -2.17 9.36
C ASP A 166 -17.20 -1.20 8.65
N LEU A 167 -16.66 -0.27 7.84
CA LEU A 167 -17.48 0.63 7.03
C LEU A 167 -18.28 -0.13 5.98
N ALA A 168 -17.66 -1.08 5.27
CA ALA A 168 -18.34 -1.93 4.31
C ALA A 168 -19.45 -2.77 4.97
N TYR A 169 -19.17 -3.32 6.15
CA TYR A 169 -20.14 -4.08 6.93
C TYR A 169 -21.36 -3.23 7.32
N LYS A 170 -21.16 -2.00 7.81
CA LYS A 170 -22.24 -1.08 8.18
C LYS A 170 -23.16 -0.73 7.00
N ILE A 171 -22.59 -0.56 5.80
CA ILE A 171 -23.40 -0.29 4.60
C ILE A 171 -24.19 -1.51 4.16
N ALA A 172 -23.63 -2.70 4.33
CA ALA A 172 -24.33 -3.94 4.02
C ALA A 172 -25.46 -4.24 5.02
N ASN A 173 -25.38 -3.71 6.23
CA ASN A 173 -26.29 -4.00 7.35
C ASN A 173 -26.80 -2.71 8.03
N PRO A 174 -27.59 -1.88 7.36
CA PRO A 174 -28.02 -0.57 7.89
C PRO A 174 -28.92 -0.68 9.15
N VAL A 175 -29.52 -1.82 9.42
CA VAL A 175 -30.45 -2.03 10.55
C VAL A 175 -29.78 -2.68 11.79
N CYS A 176 -28.55 -3.15 11.67
CA CYS A 176 -27.80 -3.70 12.81
C CYS A 176 -27.21 -2.56 13.65
N GLU A 177 -27.99 -1.99 14.57
CA GLU A 177 -27.42 -1.23 15.66
C GLU A 177 -26.53 -2.12 16.53
N ILE A 178 -25.34 -1.61 16.86
CA ILE A 178 -24.22 -2.29 17.53
C ILE A 178 -24.55 -2.73 18.98
N ALA A 179 -25.80 -2.86 19.33
CA ALA A 179 -26.23 -3.09 20.72
C ALA A 179 -26.28 -4.55 21.18
N ALA A 180 -26.06 -5.52 20.33
CA ALA A 180 -26.06 -6.92 20.80
C ALA A 180 -25.26 -7.82 19.86
N GLY A 181 -24.08 -8.23 20.21
CA GLY A 181 -23.19 -9.25 19.68
C GLY A 181 -23.71 -10.49 18.92
N LYS A 182 -24.80 -10.38 18.19
CA LYS A 182 -25.47 -11.43 17.45
C LYS A 182 -25.91 -10.92 16.07
N CYS A 183 -24.94 -10.60 15.21
CA CYS A 183 -25.20 -10.56 13.77
C CYS A 183 -24.41 -11.70 13.14
N ASP A 184 -25.11 -12.63 12.54
CA ASP A 184 -24.53 -13.73 11.77
C ASP A 184 -23.86 -13.14 10.53
N SER A 185 -22.54 -13.02 10.57
CA SER A 185 -21.73 -12.26 9.61
C SER A 185 -21.61 -12.94 8.24
N GLN A 186 -22.27 -14.07 8.02
CA GLN A 186 -22.05 -14.91 6.84
C GLN A 186 -22.87 -14.53 5.60
N ASN A 187 -23.97 -13.78 5.70
CA ASN A 187 -24.94 -13.67 4.59
C ASN A 187 -25.10 -12.32 3.91
N LEU A 188 -24.30 -11.27 4.22
CA LEU A 188 -24.51 -9.93 3.65
C LEU A 188 -23.23 -9.25 3.16
N LYS A 189 -22.25 -10.01 2.66
CA LYS A 189 -21.08 -9.43 2.00
C LYS A 189 -21.46 -8.92 0.61
N LYS A 190 -21.35 -7.62 0.39
CA LYS A 190 -21.50 -7.00 -0.91
C LYS A 190 -20.20 -7.02 -1.74
N TYR A 191 -19.14 -7.67 -1.26
CA TYR A 191 -17.84 -7.78 -1.92
C TYR A 191 -17.34 -9.23 -1.95
N GLY A 192 -16.73 -9.62 -3.06
CA GLY A 192 -16.18 -10.95 -3.28
C GLY A 192 -14.64 -10.97 -3.39
N CYS A 193 -13.95 -9.85 -3.14
CA CYS A 193 -12.51 -9.80 -2.94
C CYS A 193 -12.11 -8.54 -2.17
N ALA A 194 -10.88 -8.50 -1.64
CA ALA A 194 -10.34 -7.36 -0.93
C ALA A 194 -8.92 -7.01 -1.42
N ILE A 195 -8.66 -5.71 -1.62
CA ILE A 195 -7.38 -5.20 -2.09
C ILE A 195 -6.96 -4.04 -1.19
N PHE A 196 -5.89 -4.22 -0.43
CA PHE A 196 -5.45 -3.23 0.56
C PHE A 196 -4.05 -2.70 0.27
N GLU A 197 -3.97 -1.39 0.06
CA GLU A 197 -2.71 -0.67 -0.01
C GLU A 197 -2.18 -0.40 1.40
N SER A 198 -0.88 -0.63 1.64
CA SER A 198 -0.22 -0.30 2.90
C SER A 198 1.13 0.41 2.67
N SER A 199 1.40 1.45 3.44
CA SER A 199 2.62 2.26 3.28
C SER A 199 3.87 1.59 3.87
N LEU A 200 3.77 1.04 5.08
CA LEU A 200 4.90 0.52 5.85
C LEU A 200 4.83 -1.00 6.07
N GLY A 201 4.49 -1.75 5.02
CA GLY A 201 4.40 -3.20 5.07
C GLY A 201 2.97 -3.71 5.18
N ALA A 202 2.79 -5.00 4.91
CA ALA A 202 1.50 -5.68 4.93
C ALA A 202 1.15 -6.20 6.33
N SER A 203 -0.14 -6.35 6.64
CA SER A 203 -0.58 -6.98 7.88
C SER A 203 -0.39 -8.50 7.86
N GLY A 204 -0.28 -9.09 6.68
CA GLY A 204 -0.13 -10.53 6.49
C GLY A 204 -1.45 -11.32 6.52
N ILE A 205 -2.58 -10.62 6.30
CA ILE A 205 -3.89 -11.27 6.07
C ILE A 205 -4.08 -11.66 4.61
N GLY A 206 -3.24 -11.13 3.70
CA GLY A 206 -3.32 -11.37 2.27
C GLY A 206 -3.03 -12.83 1.90
N ASP A 207 -3.83 -13.39 1.01
CA ASP A 207 -3.51 -14.66 0.35
C ASP A 207 -2.31 -14.45 -0.57
N VAL A 208 -2.22 -13.26 -1.20
CA VAL A 208 -1.04 -12.80 -1.93
C VAL A 208 -0.65 -11.39 -1.48
N GLY A 209 0.63 -11.21 -1.14
CA GLY A 209 1.24 -9.92 -0.87
C GLY A 209 2.06 -9.46 -2.08
N LEU A 210 1.81 -8.25 -2.59
CA LEU A 210 2.60 -7.62 -3.65
C LEU A 210 3.57 -6.59 -3.07
N LEU A 211 4.87 -6.82 -3.22
CA LEU A 211 5.90 -5.81 -2.99
C LEU A 211 6.38 -5.25 -4.34
N THR A 212 5.91 -4.05 -4.66
CA THR A 212 6.14 -3.45 -5.98
C THR A 212 7.62 -3.16 -6.24
N ASN A 213 8.28 -2.48 -5.31
CA ASN A 213 9.71 -2.13 -5.37
C ASN A 213 10.19 -1.48 -4.07
N ILE A 214 11.54 -1.38 -3.94
CA ILE A 214 12.23 -0.49 -3.00
C ILE A 214 13.24 0.32 -3.81
N VAL A 215 12.76 1.31 -4.56
CA VAL A 215 13.62 2.18 -5.38
C VAL A 215 14.48 3.11 -4.53
N GLN A 216 14.07 3.38 -3.29
CA GLN A 216 14.79 4.13 -2.29
C GLN A 216 14.52 3.54 -0.92
N ASN A 217 15.57 3.14 -0.22
CA ASN A 217 15.47 2.61 1.14
C ASN A 217 15.65 3.75 2.15
N TYR A 218 14.58 4.54 2.35
CA TYR A 218 14.59 5.69 3.25
C TYR A 218 14.53 5.29 4.73
N PRO A 219 15.11 6.11 5.62
CA PRO A 219 15.06 5.88 7.06
C PRO A 219 13.67 6.19 7.62
N ILE A 220 13.27 5.41 8.62
CA ILE A 220 12.05 5.59 9.42
C ILE A 220 12.37 5.53 10.92
N ALA A 221 11.39 5.78 11.78
CA ALA A 221 11.55 5.69 13.24
C ALA A 221 12.72 6.55 13.78
N LYS A 222 12.86 7.79 13.29
CA LYS A 222 13.98 8.71 13.61
C LYS A 222 15.34 8.04 13.31
N ASN A 223 15.50 7.48 12.13
CA ASN A 223 16.70 6.78 11.62
C ASN A 223 17.06 5.46 12.35
N LYS A 224 16.16 4.91 13.16
CA LYS A 224 16.39 3.62 13.85
C LYS A 224 16.05 2.40 13.00
N ARG A 225 15.32 2.58 11.90
CA ARG A 225 14.89 1.53 10.96
C ARG A 225 14.86 2.06 9.53
N THR A 226 14.70 1.15 8.59
CA THR A 226 14.59 1.45 7.16
C THR A 226 13.23 1.04 6.59
N ALA A 227 12.90 1.57 5.42
CA ALA A 227 11.68 1.21 4.70
C ALA A 227 11.67 -0.27 4.32
N SER A 228 12.81 -0.86 3.95
CA SER A 228 12.92 -2.29 3.64
C SER A 228 12.59 -3.16 4.85
N GLU A 229 13.10 -2.83 6.05
CA GLU A 229 12.77 -3.55 7.28
C GLU A 229 11.27 -3.50 7.60
N ALA A 230 10.61 -2.34 7.45
CA ALA A 230 9.18 -2.25 7.67
C ALA A 230 8.36 -3.04 6.63
N LYS A 231 8.78 -3.00 5.37
CA LYS A 231 8.08 -3.68 4.26
C LYS A 231 8.32 -5.19 4.25
N SER A 232 9.30 -5.71 4.99
CA SER A 232 9.53 -7.16 5.14
C SER A 232 8.33 -7.89 5.74
N GLN A 233 7.40 -7.20 6.39
CA GLN A 233 6.16 -7.78 6.89
C GLN A 233 5.26 -8.35 5.78
N ILE A 234 5.52 -8.02 4.50
CA ILE A 234 4.85 -8.64 3.35
C ILE A 234 5.03 -10.16 3.33
N PHE A 235 6.15 -10.66 3.84
CA PHE A 235 6.43 -12.10 3.95
C PHE A 235 5.56 -12.83 4.99
N ASN A 236 4.68 -12.12 5.69
CA ASN A 236 3.62 -12.72 6.49
C ASN A 236 2.37 -13.12 5.67
N CYS A 237 2.27 -12.72 4.41
CA CYS A 237 1.25 -13.19 3.46
C CYS A 237 1.53 -14.64 3.03
N SER A 238 0.52 -15.35 2.55
CA SER A 238 0.65 -16.77 2.18
C SER A 238 1.58 -16.98 0.97
N ILE A 239 1.49 -16.10 -0.03
CA ILE A 239 2.38 -16.02 -1.19
C ILE A 239 2.86 -14.59 -1.33
N VAL A 240 4.08 -14.39 -1.80
CA VAL A 240 4.64 -13.06 -2.06
C VAL A 240 5.00 -12.91 -3.53
N ALA A 241 4.40 -11.92 -4.19
CA ALA A 241 4.82 -11.42 -5.49
C ALA A 241 5.79 -10.26 -5.28
N ILE A 242 7.02 -10.35 -5.78
CA ILE A 242 8.08 -9.38 -5.51
C ILE A 242 8.95 -9.12 -6.73
N GLN A 243 9.34 -7.87 -6.93
CA GLN A 243 10.34 -7.53 -7.95
C GLN A 243 11.66 -8.26 -7.66
N LYS A 244 12.19 -8.98 -8.63
CA LYS A 244 13.42 -9.79 -8.49
C LYS A 244 14.61 -8.97 -7.95
N LYS A 245 14.82 -7.76 -8.49
CA LYS A 245 15.86 -6.86 -7.99
C LYS A 245 15.69 -6.53 -6.51
N THR A 246 14.47 -6.25 -6.07
CA THR A 246 14.15 -5.94 -4.68
C THR A 246 14.40 -7.14 -3.75
N LEU A 247 14.07 -8.35 -4.21
CA LEU A 247 14.35 -9.59 -3.47
C LEU A 247 15.85 -9.78 -3.27
N ASP A 248 16.63 -9.68 -4.35
CA ASP A 248 18.08 -9.92 -4.34
C ASP A 248 18.84 -8.88 -3.51
N GLU A 249 18.38 -7.62 -3.51
CA GLU A 249 19.06 -6.53 -2.85
C GLU A 249 18.76 -6.46 -1.34
N PHE A 250 17.50 -6.69 -0.94
CA PHE A 250 17.06 -6.47 0.44
C PHE A 250 16.65 -7.72 1.20
N TYR A 251 16.27 -8.80 0.50
CA TYR A 251 15.62 -9.97 1.13
C TYR A 251 16.21 -11.32 0.68
N LYS A 252 17.46 -11.32 0.20
CA LYS A 252 18.12 -12.53 -0.31
C LYS A 252 18.09 -13.73 0.67
N ASN A 253 18.12 -13.44 1.98
CA ASN A 253 18.20 -14.46 3.03
C ASN A 253 16.85 -14.70 3.72
N ILE A 254 15.73 -14.21 3.14
CA ILE A 254 14.41 -14.40 3.74
C ILE A 254 13.95 -15.86 3.61
N GLU A 255 13.53 -16.44 4.70
CA GLU A 255 12.96 -17.79 4.71
C GLU A 255 11.45 -17.72 4.43
N HIS A 256 11.07 -17.74 3.17
CA HIS A 256 9.68 -17.84 2.74
C HIS A 256 9.55 -18.79 1.56
N LYS A 257 8.68 -19.81 1.69
CA LYS A 257 8.62 -20.95 0.74
C LYS A 257 7.86 -20.65 -0.55
N LYS A 258 7.07 -19.57 -0.59
CA LYS A 258 6.17 -19.27 -1.72
C LYS A 258 6.39 -17.84 -2.20
N ILE A 259 7.46 -17.63 -2.95
CA ILE A 259 7.80 -16.36 -3.57
C ILE A 259 7.71 -16.52 -5.08
N ASN A 260 6.97 -15.64 -5.73
CA ASN A 260 6.92 -15.49 -7.17
C ASN A 260 7.55 -14.14 -7.54
N THR A 261 8.53 -14.16 -8.42
CA THR A 261 9.31 -12.98 -8.78
C THR A 261 8.90 -12.41 -10.13
N PHE A 262 9.07 -11.11 -10.32
CA PHE A 262 8.87 -10.45 -11.61
C PHE A 262 10.02 -9.50 -11.96
N SER A 263 10.32 -9.38 -13.26
CA SER A 263 11.38 -8.52 -13.78
C SER A 263 11.11 -8.14 -15.23
N LEU A 264 11.67 -6.99 -15.66
CA LEU A 264 11.78 -6.66 -17.09
C LEU A 264 12.84 -7.51 -17.82
N ASN A 265 13.70 -8.18 -17.07
CA ASN A 265 14.78 -9.02 -17.58
C ASN A 265 14.40 -10.50 -17.45
N ASN A 266 15.11 -11.39 -18.14
CA ASN A 266 14.80 -12.83 -18.21
C ASN A 266 15.21 -13.64 -16.96
N ASN A 267 15.37 -13.03 -15.79
CA ASN A 267 15.87 -13.68 -14.57
C ASN A 267 14.82 -13.81 -13.45
N ALA A 268 13.54 -13.83 -13.79
CA ALA A 268 12.43 -13.92 -12.84
C ALA A 268 11.37 -14.90 -13.34
N ASP A 269 10.43 -15.25 -12.45
CA ASP A 269 9.35 -16.18 -12.77
C ASP A 269 8.33 -15.57 -13.75
N VAL A 270 8.12 -14.24 -13.69
CA VAL A 270 7.34 -13.48 -14.68
C VAL A 270 8.25 -12.45 -15.36
N THR A 271 8.32 -12.52 -16.67
CA THR A 271 9.17 -11.66 -17.50
C THR A 271 8.39 -11.11 -18.69
N VAL A 272 8.98 -10.12 -19.37
CA VAL A 272 8.37 -9.45 -20.50
C VAL A 272 9.34 -9.41 -21.70
N LYS A 273 8.77 -9.50 -22.91
CA LYS A 273 9.49 -9.35 -24.17
C LYS A 273 8.69 -8.46 -25.13
N ASN A 274 9.36 -7.99 -26.20
CA ASN A 274 8.73 -7.27 -27.31
C ASN A 274 7.86 -6.10 -26.82
N ILE A 275 8.43 -5.19 -26.02
CA ILE A 275 7.69 -4.05 -25.49
C ILE A 275 7.61 -2.95 -26.55
N GLU A 276 6.41 -2.63 -26.95
CA GLU A 276 6.08 -1.51 -27.84
C GLU A 276 5.40 -0.43 -26.99
N TYR A 277 6.17 0.57 -26.58
CA TYR A 277 5.65 1.66 -25.73
C TYR A 277 4.82 2.63 -26.57
N ASP A 278 3.66 2.98 -26.03
CA ASP A 278 2.82 4.03 -26.56
C ASP A 278 2.10 4.75 -25.42
N LEU A 279 1.73 6.02 -25.61
CA LEU A 279 1.09 6.86 -24.60
C LEU A 279 -0.35 6.46 -24.27
N ASP A 280 -0.96 5.64 -25.11
CA ASP A 280 -2.32 5.11 -24.88
C ASP A 280 -2.30 3.66 -24.44
N LYS A 281 -1.56 2.82 -25.16
CA LYS A 281 -1.61 1.37 -25.00
C LYS A 281 -0.27 0.73 -25.34
N THR A 282 0.51 0.45 -24.33
CA THR A 282 1.74 -0.33 -24.47
C THR A 282 1.39 -1.81 -24.69
N LEU A 283 1.99 -2.42 -25.71
CA LEU A 283 1.87 -3.84 -26.04
C LEU A 283 3.15 -4.57 -25.61
N PHE A 284 2.99 -5.78 -25.10
CA PHE A 284 4.11 -6.64 -24.77
C PHE A 284 3.71 -8.11 -24.57
N ASP A 285 4.70 -8.98 -24.69
CA ASP A 285 4.55 -10.41 -24.47
C ASP A 285 4.97 -10.77 -23.06
N ILE A 286 4.12 -11.49 -22.31
CA ILE A 286 4.41 -12.04 -20.98
C ILE A 286 4.82 -13.50 -21.14
N SER A 287 5.92 -13.86 -20.46
CA SER A 287 6.30 -15.25 -20.20
C SER A 287 6.34 -15.47 -18.70
N TYR A 288 5.71 -16.56 -18.21
CA TYR A 288 5.74 -16.93 -16.82
C TYR A 288 6.08 -18.40 -16.65
N ASN A 289 6.87 -18.69 -15.63
CA ASN A 289 7.40 -20.04 -15.38
C ASN A 289 7.44 -20.32 -13.88
N ASN A 290 7.03 -21.52 -13.49
CA ASN A 290 7.07 -21.99 -12.10
C ASN A 290 6.30 -21.11 -11.09
N ILE A 291 5.23 -20.43 -11.50
CA ILE A 291 4.40 -19.64 -10.59
C ILE A 291 3.66 -20.54 -9.62
N ILE A 292 3.89 -20.34 -8.33
CA ILE A 292 3.21 -21.02 -7.24
C ILE A 292 1.86 -20.34 -7.00
N THR A 293 0.77 -21.10 -7.04
CA THR A 293 -0.58 -20.59 -6.82
C THR A 293 -1.08 -20.83 -5.38
N VAL A 294 -2.13 -20.11 -4.98
CA VAL A 294 -2.79 -20.31 -3.67
C VAL A 294 -3.34 -21.73 -3.51
N ASN A 295 -3.67 -22.41 -4.60
CA ASN A 295 -4.15 -23.80 -4.61
C ASN A 295 -2.99 -24.82 -4.49
N GLY A 296 -1.72 -24.36 -4.47
CA GLY A 296 -0.54 -25.20 -4.41
C GLY A 296 -0.08 -25.75 -5.78
N GLU A 297 -0.73 -25.36 -6.86
CA GLU A 297 -0.33 -25.70 -8.22
C GLU A 297 0.87 -24.86 -8.65
N VAL A 298 1.66 -25.39 -9.58
CA VAL A 298 2.74 -24.67 -10.25
C VAL A 298 2.37 -24.52 -11.72
N ILE A 299 2.28 -23.28 -12.19
CA ILE A 299 1.81 -22.96 -13.55
C ILE A 299 2.90 -22.25 -14.35
N SER A 300 2.88 -22.47 -15.67
CA SER A 300 3.76 -21.81 -16.65
C SER A 300 2.97 -21.52 -17.91
N GLY A 301 3.42 -20.54 -18.68
CA GLY A 301 2.77 -20.18 -19.95
C GLY A 301 3.20 -18.81 -20.47
N GLU A 302 2.46 -18.37 -21.46
CA GLU A 302 2.68 -17.07 -22.12
C GLU A 302 1.36 -16.45 -22.57
N PHE A 303 1.31 -15.15 -22.72
CA PHE A 303 0.21 -14.39 -23.31
C PHE A 303 0.62 -12.95 -23.64
N LYS A 304 -0.15 -12.32 -24.51
CA LYS A 304 0.03 -10.89 -24.87
C LYS A 304 -0.82 -10.00 -24.00
N VAL A 305 -0.28 -8.81 -23.70
CA VAL A 305 -0.97 -7.76 -22.94
C VAL A 305 -0.94 -6.45 -23.70
N GLU A 306 -2.08 -5.78 -23.71
CA GLU A 306 -2.25 -4.40 -24.12
C GLU A 306 -2.82 -3.62 -22.92
N THR A 307 -2.15 -2.55 -22.48
CA THR A 307 -2.60 -1.77 -21.32
C THR A 307 -2.00 -0.37 -21.30
N PHE A 308 -2.61 0.54 -20.55
CA PHE A 308 -2.03 1.86 -20.29
C PHE A 308 -0.80 1.72 -19.39
N ALA A 309 0.38 1.72 -19.99
CA ALA A 309 1.67 1.61 -19.30
C ALA A 309 2.76 2.40 -20.07
N PRO A 310 2.63 3.74 -20.20
CA PRO A 310 3.43 4.53 -21.12
C PRO A 310 4.94 4.55 -20.80
N GLY A 311 5.34 4.14 -19.63
CA GLY A 311 6.74 4.13 -19.21
C GLY A 311 7.21 2.81 -18.61
N LYS A 312 8.52 2.64 -18.57
CA LYS A 312 9.19 1.43 -18.07
C LYS A 312 8.77 1.03 -16.64
N HIS A 313 8.57 2.02 -15.78
CA HIS A 313 8.11 1.78 -14.41
C HIS A 313 6.64 1.32 -14.35
N HIS A 314 5.80 1.73 -15.30
CA HIS A 314 4.43 1.26 -15.41
C HIS A 314 4.39 -0.22 -15.82
N VAL A 315 5.21 -0.63 -16.81
CA VAL A 315 5.31 -2.05 -17.19
C VAL A 315 5.78 -2.90 -15.99
N LYS A 316 6.71 -2.43 -15.16
CA LYS A 316 7.09 -3.13 -13.90
C LYS A 316 5.90 -3.32 -12.96
N ASN A 317 5.05 -2.29 -12.80
CA ASN A 317 3.84 -2.39 -11.98
C ASN A 317 2.85 -3.42 -12.56
N VAL A 318 2.68 -3.43 -13.89
CA VAL A 318 1.84 -4.43 -14.60
C VAL A 318 2.37 -5.84 -14.35
N LEU A 319 3.69 -6.07 -14.43
CA LEU A 319 4.28 -7.38 -14.12
C LEU A 319 3.98 -7.84 -12.69
N GLY A 320 4.08 -6.93 -11.71
CA GLY A 320 3.71 -7.22 -10.31
C GLY A 320 2.23 -7.61 -10.17
N VAL A 321 1.34 -6.91 -10.86
CA VAL A 321 -0.10 -7.22 -10.89
C VAL A 321 -0.36 -8.58 -11.55
N ILE A 322 0.26 -8.87 -12.70
CA ILE A 322 0.14 -10.16 -13.38
C ILE A 322 0.62 -11.28 -12.46
N THR A 323 1.80 -11.13 -11.84
CA THR A 323 2.35 -12.11 -10.89
C THR A 323 1.38 -12.38 -9.75
N THR A 324 0.78 -11.32 -9.19
CA THR A 324 -0.23 -11.43 -8.12
C THR A 324 -1.47 -12.19 -8.60
N CYS A 325 -1.98 -11.87 -9.77
CA CYS A 325 -3.17 -12.53 -10.34
C CYS A 325 -2.90 -14.00 -10.67
N LEU A 326 -1.76 -14.33 -11.26
CA LEU A 326 -1.35 -15.72 -11.52
C LEU A 326 -1.19 -16.48 -10.20
N SER A 327 -0.61 -15.87 -9.16
CA SER A 327 -0.50 -16.47 -7.82
C SER A 327 -1.87 -16.77 -7.20
N LEU A 328 -2.90 -15.95 -7.50
CA LEU A 328 -4.28 -16.19 -7.10
C LEU A 328 -5.03 -17.19 -8.00
N ASN A 329 -4.36 -17.76 -8.98
CA ASN A 329 -4.95 -18.64 -10.01
C ASN A 329 -6.08 -17.96 -10.81
N ILE A 330 -5.93 -16.66 -11.09
CA ILE A 330 -6.86 -15.91 -11.95
C ILE A 330 -6.58 -16.26 -13.41
N PRO A 331 -7.62 -16.64 -14.20
CA PRO A 331 -7.45 -16.97 -15.60
C PRO A 331 -6.81 -15.83 -16.41
N LYS A 332 -5.90 -16.16 -17.31
CA LYS A 332 -5.17 -15.19 -18.15
C LYS A 332 -6.10 -14.30 -18.96
N GLU A 333 -7.23 -14.80 -19.41
CA GLU A 333 -8.24 -14.05 -20.16
C GLU A 333 -8.82 -12.90 -19.33
N LYS A 334 -9.05 -13.13 -18.02
CA LYS A 334 -9.49 -12.08 -17.09
C LYS A 334 -8.38 -11.04 -16.86
N ILE A 335 -7.13 -11.48 -16.73
CA ILE A 335 -5.98 -10.59 -16.56
C ILE A 335 -5.85 -9.68 -17.78
N ILE A 336 -5.86 -10.24 -18.99
CA ILE A 336 -5.78 -9.51 -20.25
C ILE A 336 -6.93 -8.49 -20.35
N LYS A 337 -8.17 -8.94 -20.15
CA LYS A 337 -9.36 -8.08 -20.23
C LYS A 337 -9.31 -6.92 -19.22
N GLY A 338 -8.95 -7.21 -17.97
CA GLY A 338 -8.90 -6.20 -16.93
C GLY A 338 -7.80 -5.16 -17.18
N LEU A 339 -6.61 -5.60 -17.61
CA LEU A 339 -5.51 -4.71 -17.95
C LEU A 339 -5.84 -3.83 -19.18
N ALA A 340 -6.53 -4.35 -20.17
CA ALA A 340 -6.98 -3.57 -21.33
C ALA A 340 -7.99 -2.45 -20.95
N ASN A 341 -8.74 -2.64 -19.86
CA ASN A 341 -9.66 -1.64 -19.31
C ASN A 341 -8.99 -0.57 -18.45
N TYR A 342 -7.75 -0.79 -18.00
CA TYR A 342 -7.04 0.18 -17.18
C TYR A 342 -6.62 1.41 -18.00
N LYS A 343 -6.99 2.62 -17.56
CA LYS A 343 -6.76 3.90 -18.26
C LYS A 343 -5.90 4.88 -17.45
N GLY A 344 -5.13 4.37 -16.47
CA GLY A 344 -4.44 5.23 -15.51
C GLY A 344 -5.34 5.70 -14.38
N ILE A 345 -4.82 6.60 -13.56
CA ILE A 345 -5.50 7.09 -12.36
C ILE A 345 -5.38 8.60 -12.30
N LYS A 346 -6.51 9.31 -12.24
CA LYS A 346 -6.53 10.74 -11.98
C LYS A 346 -5.80 11.06 -10.67
N GLY A 347 -4.86 12.01 -10.72
CA GLY A 347 -4.00 12.34 -9.57
C GLY A 347 -2.83 11.37 -9.38
N ARG A 348 -2.53 10.57 -10.39
CA ARG A 348 -1.31 9.76 -10.57
C ARG A 348 -0.91 9.88 -12.05
N THR A 349 -0.48 8.81 -12.70
CA THR A 349 -0.29 8.82 -14.16
C THR A 349 -1.64 8.78 -14.85
N ASN A 350 -1.94 9.81 -15.61
CA ASN A 350 -3.20 9.98 -16.30
C ASN A 350 -3.01 10.72 -17.62
N LYS A 351 -3.75 10.32 -18.66
CA LYS A 351 -3.80 11.01 -19.94
C LYS A 351 -5.09 11.83 -20.04
N LYS A 352 -4.95 13.06 -20.49
CA LYS A 352 -6.07 13.96 -20.83
C LYS A 352 -5.89 14.52 -22.23
N ILE A 353 -6.98 14.77 -22.89
CA ILE A 353 -7.01 15.52 -24.15
C ILE A 353 -7.75 16.81 -23.87
N ILE A 354 -7.11 17.94 -24.13
CA ILE A 354 -7.70 19.27 -24.00
C ILE A 354 -7.49 19.96 -25.37
N GLU A 355 -8.61 20.24 -26.05
CA GLU A 355 -8.59 20.73 -27.42
C GLU A 355 -7.75 19.82 -28.34
N ASN A 356 -6.66 20.32 -28.91
CA ASN A 356 -5.74 19.57 -29.79
C ASN A 356 -4.48 19.08 -29.08
N SER A 357 -4.42 19.23 -27.75
CA SER A 357 -3.23 18.88 -26.95
C SER A 357 -3.45 17.63 -26.11
N THR A 358 -2.48 16.72 -26.14
CA THR A 358 -2.43 15.58 -25.22
C THR A 358 -1.61 15.96 -24.00
N ILE A 359 -2.17 15.82 -22.83
CA ILE A 359 -1.53 16.07 -21.54
C ILE A 359 -1.34 14.74 -20.81
N ILE A 360 -0.09 14.41 -20.49
CA ILE A 360 0.24 13.31 -19.56
C ILE A 360 0.50 13.93 -18.20
N GLU A 361 -0.36 13.66 -17.24
CA GLU A 361 -0.15 14.06 -15.86
C GLU A 361 0.60 12.97 -15.11
N GLU A 362 1.66 13.35 -14.42
CA GLU A 362 2.43 12.47 -13.53
C GLU A 362 2.47 13.14 -12.15
N ILE A 363 1.41 12.96 -11.38
CA ILE A 363 1.25 13.58 -10.04
C ILE A 363 1.60 12.56 -8.97
N ASN A 364 2.71 12.74 -8.30
CA ASN A 364 3.16 11.87 -7.23
C ASN A 364 3.51 12.67 -5.97
N PRO A 365 2.88 12.40 -4.82
CA PRO A 365 3.43 12.85 -3.55
C PRO A 365 4.85 12.29 -3.40
N GLY A 366 5.85 13.14 -3.15
CA GLY A 366 7.26 12.72 -3.06
C GLY A 366 7.87 12.33 -4.41
N ILE A 367 7.66 13.17 -5.43
CA ILE A 367 8.38 13.04 -6.70
C ILE A 367 9.87 13.28 -6.47
N ASN A 368 10.70 12.43 -7.04
CA ASN A 368 12.17 12.59 -7.00
C ASN A 368 12.73 12.70 -8.42
N THR A 369 14.00 13.12 -8.53
CA THR A 369 14.69 13.33 -9.82
C THR A 369 14.54 12.14 -10.77
N LYS A 370 14.69 10.91 -10.26
CA LYS A 370 14.57 9.71 -11.08
C LYS A 370 13.15 9.48 -11.62
N ALA A 371 12.12 9.83 -10.85
CA ALA A 371 10.74 9.75 -11.32
C ALA A 371 10.49 10.79 -12.43
N ILE A 372 11.07 12.00 -12.32
CA ILE A 372 11.03 13.02 -13.36
C ILE A 372 11.72 12.52 -14.64
N GLU A 373 12.92 11.94 -14.51
CA GLU A 373 13.66 11.35 -15.63
C GLU A 373 12.83 10.24 -16.33
N GLU A 374 12.23 9.34 -15.55
CA GLU A 374 11.38 8.26 -16.09
C GLU A 374 10.14 8.81 -16.80
N SER A 375 9.54 9.89 -16.30
CA SER A 375 8.39 10.55 -16.92
C SER A 375 8.76 11.26 -18.22
N ILE A 376 9.88 11.98 -18.24
CA ILE A 376 10.38 12.65 -19.45
C ILE A 376 10.77 11.63 -20.54
N ASN A 377 11.34 10.48 -20.13
CA ASN A 377 11.68 9.41 -21.08
C ASN A 377 10.45 8.82 -21.81
N MET A 378 9.22 8.96 -21.29
CA MET A 378 8.02 8.52 -21.99
C MET A 378 7.73 9.32 -23.25
N ILE A 379 8.18 10.58 -23.31
CA ILE A 379 7.88 11.51 -24.41
C ILE A 379 9.11 11.81 -25.26
N ARG A 380 10.26 11.23 -24.95
CA ARG A 380 11.56 11.54 -25.60
C ARG A 380 11.59 11.37 -27.12
N ASN A 381 10.74 10.49 -27.66
CA ASN A 381 10.66 10.21 -29.09
C ASN A 381 9.51 10.97 -29.79
N LEU A 382 8.87 11.92 -29.12
CA LEU A 382 7.85 12.76 -29.71
C LEU A 382 8.49 14.05 -30.24
N ASP A 383 7.93 14.55 -31.32
CA ASP A 383 8.20 15.89 -31.80
C ASP A 383 7.20 16.86 -31.14
N ASP A 384 7.64 18.09 -30.85
CA ASP A 384 6.79 19.19 -30.37
C ASP A 384 6.05 18.93 -29.05
N TYR A 385 6.78 18.98 -27.93
CA TYR A 385 6.17 18.89 -26.59
C TYR A 385 6.77 19.89 -25.59
N TYR A 386 6.03 20.14 -24.53
CA TYR A 386 6.42 20.95 -23.38
C TYR A 386 6.48 20.09 -22.11
N ILE A 387 7.44 20.37 -21.24
CA ILE A 387 7.57 19.74 -19.93
C ILE A 387 7.21 20.78 -18.89
N ALA A 388 6.18 20.54 -18.09
CA ALA A 388 5.85 21.35 -16.93
C ALA A 388 6.24 20.63 -15.64
N ILE A 389 7.09 21.26 -14.81
CA ILE A 389 7.54 20.72 -13.52
C ILE A 389 7.24 21.73 -12.42
N GLY A 390 6.62 21.27 -11.35
CA GLY A 390 6.30 22.14 -10.23
C GLY A 390 5.61 21.44 -9.08
N GLY A 391 5.26 22.22 -8.07
CA GLY A 391 4.58 21.78 -6.86
C GLY A 391 4.89 22.68 -5.67
N ASP A 392 4.33 22.31 -4.50
CA ASP A 392 4.54 23.02 -3.25
C ASP A 392 5.34 22.15 -2.27
N TYR A 393 6.11 22.78 -1.38
CA TYR A 393 6.85 22.10 -0.31
C TYR A 393 5.94 21.65 0.84
N GLY A 394 6.46 20.74 1.68
CA GLY A 394 5.86 20.39 2.95
C GLY A 394 4.67 19.41 2.90
N ILE A 395 4.32 18.90 1.72
CA ILE A 395 3.19 17.97 1.56
C ILE A 395 3.63 16.50 1.73
N THR A 396 4.92 16.19 1.60
CA THR A 396 5.43 14.82 1.57
C THR A 396 6.66 14.61 2.46
N CYS A 397 6.97 13.35 2.77
CA CYS A 397 8.17 12.97 3.52
C CYS A 397 9.44 12.89 2.63
N GLU A 398 9.29 13.00 1.32
CA GLU A 398 10.40 13.02 0.36
C GLU A 398 10.49 14.43 -0.20
N GLU A 399 11.60 15.11 0.03
CA GLU A 399 11.89 16.39 -0.59
C GLU A 399 12.60 16.16 -1.92
N ILE A 400 12.30 17.02 -2.90
CA ILE A 400 12.94 17.00 -4.20
C ILE A 400 14.37 17.56 -4.05
N ASP A 401 15.34 16.91 -4.67
CA ASP A 401 16.70 17.44 -4.78
C ASP A 401 16.78 18.38 -5.99
N GLU A 402 16.52 19.65 -5.75
CA GLU A 402 16.44 20.70 -6.78
C GLU A 402 17.72 20.81 -7.61
N SER A 403 18.89 20.68 -6.97
CA SER A 403 20.16 20.75 -7.68
C SER A 403 20.34 19.60 -8.67
N LYS A 404 19.94 18.39 -8.31
CA LYS A 404 19.97 17.24 -9.22
C LYS A 404 18.96 17.39 -10.36
N VAL A 405 17.77 17.93 -10.05
CA VAL A 405 16.76 18.18 -11.09
C VAL A 405 17.26 19.24 -12.05
N SER A 406 17.76 20.39 -11.57
CA SER A 406 18.32 21.44 -12.40
C SER A 406 19.43 20.89 -13.32
N THR A 407 20.44 20.20 -12.75
CA THR A 407 21.51 19.55 -13.53
C THR A 407 20.98 18.60 -14.61
N TYR A 408 19.94 17.85 -14.31
CA TYR A 408 19.33 16.95 -15.28
C TYR A 408 18.60 17.73 -16.40
N LEU A 409 17.84 18.76 -16.03
CA LEU A 409 17.10 19.58 -16.99
C LEU A 409 18.04 20.32 -17.95
N ASP A 410 19.20 20.75 -17.49
CA ASP A 410 20.26 21.39 -18.33
C ASP A 410 20.79 20.45 -19.41
N THR A 411 20.61 19.14 -19.27
CA THR A 411 20.99 18.16 -20.30
C THR A 411 19.94 17.98 -21.39
N LEU A 412 18.78 18.63 -21.26
CA LEU A 412 17.65 18.48 -22.16
C LEU A 412 17.52 19.69 -23.08
N ASP A 413 17.27 19.42 -24.35
CA ASP A 413 16.97 20.46 -25.37
C ASP A 413 15.46 20.54 -25.60
N TYR A 414 14.71 20.99 -24.57
CA TYR A 414 13.24 21.00 -24.58
C TYR A 414 12.67 22.29 -23.98
N ASN A 415 11.43 22.59 -24.35
CA ASN A 415 10.66 23.66 -23.71
C ASN A 415 10.20 23.26 -22.32
N ILE A 416 10.84 23.83 -21.29
CA ILE A 416 10.57 23.51 -19.88
C ILE A 416 9.87 24.68 -19.22
N ILE A 417 8.75 24.39 -18.56
CA ILE A 417 7.97 25.35 -17.75
C ILE A 417 8.15 24.94 -16.29
N LEU A 418 8.72 25.83 -15.50
CA LEU A 418 8.85 25.67 -14.06
C LEU A 418 7.73 26.46 -13.35
N THR A 419 7.05 25.85 -12.38
CA THR A 419 5.90 26.47 -11.69
C THR A 419 5.84 26.10 -10.20
N GLY A 420 5.20 26.98 -9.39
CA GLY A 420 5.08 26.80 -7.94
C GLY A 420 6.41 26.95 -7.19
N GLU A 421 6.39 26.73 -5.89
CA GLU A 421 7.57 26.88 -5.02
C GLU A 421 8.74 25.98 -5.44
N VAL A 422 8.44 24.74 -5.83
CA VAL A 422 9.43 23.77 -6.30
C VAL A 422 10.07 24.22 -7.61
N GLY A 423 9.26 24.74 -8.56
CA GLY A 423 9.78 25.27 -9.81
C GLY A 423 10.70 26.47 -9.61
N GLU A 424 10.34 27.37 -8.69
CA GLU A 424 11.19 28.49 -8.30
C GLU A 424 12.51 28.04 -7.65
N GLY A 425 12.45 27.01 -6.81
CA GLY A 425 13.63 26.39 -6.19
C GLY A 425 14.59 25.79 -7.22
N ILE A 426 14.07 25.06 -8.21
CA ILE A 426 14.87 24.48 -9.30
C ILE A 426 15.54 25.58 -10.14
N LEU A 427 14.82 26.65 -10.46
CA LEU A 427 15.33 27.77 -11.28
C LEU A 427 16.48 28.51 -10.62
N LYS A 428 16.57 28.52 -9.30
CA LYS A 428 17.64 29.19 -8.53
C LYS A 428 18.92 28.37 -8.42
N LYS A 429 18.94 27.15 -8.88
CA LYS A 429 20.09 26.24 -8.84
C LYS A 429 20.82 26.19 -10.16
#